data_c0909422aeb0e5555358f05e6a416206
#
_entry.id   c0909422aeb0e5555358f05e6a416206
#
_cell.length_a   1.000
_cell.length_b   1.000
_cell.length_c   1.000
_cell.angle_alpha   90.00
_cell.angle_beta   90.00
_cell.angle_gamma   90.00
#
_symmetry.space_group_name_H-M   'P 1'
#
loop_
_entity.id
_entity.type
_entity.pdbx_description
1 polymer ?
#
loop_
_entity_poly.entity_id
_entity_poly.type
_entity_poly.pdbx_seq_one_letter_code
_entity_poly.pdbx_strand_id
1 'polypeptide(L)'
;MPQPGTADAVVNAAGHDDLALQSGRKHLKAHQRGVDGAALSQLVVTIPTALISLAVVSFASALLNPVLGLLLPVVWLLSGPLVFHRSTEAAIARRLLGMRRPTPAEAERLAAVWEEVTRRAGVNQGTYELWVQERAELNATAAAGHIVGVTRHALERLPNSRLAAVLAHELGHHVGGHTWAGMLADWYALPARTVWRLITTGLLLLLGSRNVAGIACGGCLSLTFLWFVYVLTFTESMWWLTLPVAIGPLFVAWLHRRAECRADDYAAGLGFGDELMAVLAEEHRARTTPPVPAAPPAPYDAYGPPLPPGTPPPPPQPTKAEPAAHPVVRGAHSRFEERLRHLQRNAATRHRPTGQP
;
A
#
# COMPACT_ATOMS: atom_id res chain seq x y z
N MET A 1 33.29 -32.44 -9.57
CA MET A 1 32.16 -32.37 -8.63
C MET A 1 31.22 -31.26 -9.11
N PRO A 2 30.01 -31.54 -9.58
CA PRO A 2 29.05 -30.49 -9.96
C PRO A 2 28.49 -29.83 -8.70
N GLN A 3 28.41 -28.49 -8.72
CA GLN A 3 27.87 -27.73 -7.62
C GLN A 3 26.35 -27.99 -7.45
N PRO A 4 25.86 -28.23 -6.22
CA PRO A 4 24.45 -28.60 -5.97
C PRO A 4 23.45 -27.43 -6.11
N GLY A 5 23.87 -26.24 -6.55
CA GLY A 5 23.02 -25.05 -6.64
C GLY A 5 22.28 -24.85 -7.96
N THR A 6 22.65 -25.53 -9.03
CA THR A 6 22.07 -25.28 -10.36
C THR A 6 20.81 -26.11 -10.63
N ALA A 7 20.71 -27.32 -10.07
CA ALA A 7 19.53 -28.15 -10.26
C ALA A 7 18.29 -27.65 -9.52
N ASP A 8 18.46 -27.16 -8.29
CA ASP A 8 17.35 -26.61 -7.49
C ASP A 8 16.83 -25.28 -8.04
N ALA A 9 17.72 -24.47 -8.65
CA ALA A 9 17.31 -23.24 -9.30
C ALA A 9 16.49 -23.49 -10.59
N VAL A 10 16.85 -24.53 -11.35
CA VAL A 10 16.13 -24.93 -12.57
C VAL A 10 14.80 -25.59 -12.24
N VAL A 11 14.72 -26.41 -11.19
CA VAL A 11 13.46 -27.02 -10.74
C VAL A 11 12.50 -25.97 -10.19
N ASN A 12 12.98 -24.96 -9.44
CA ASN A 12 12.15 -23.85 -8.97
C ASN A 12 11.68 -22.94 -10.11
N ALA A 13 12.49 -22.70 -11.13
CA ALA A 13 12.09 -21.91 -12.31
C ALA A 13 11.01 -22.65 -13.13
N ALA A 14 11.13 -23.94 -13.34
CA ALA A 14 10.16 -24.75 -14.08
C ALA A 14 8.80 -24.87 -13.34
N GLY A 15 8.79 -24.89 -12.01
CA GLY A 15 7.55 -24.92 -11.21
C GLY A 15 6.78 -23.61 -11.17
N HIS A 16 7.36 -22.50 -11.65
CA HIS A 16 6.70 -21.19 -11.68
C HIS A 16 6.20 -20.79 -13.07
N ASP A 17 6.62 -21.49 -14.12
CA ASP A 17 6.26 -21.14 -15.50
C ASP A 17 4.94 -21.81 -15.91
N ASP A 18 3.85 -21.29 -15.41
CA ASP A 18 2.47 -21.70 -15.74
C ASP A 18 1.75 -20.66 -16.61
N LEU A 19 2.49 -19.66 -17.11
CA LEU A 19 1.91 -18.56 -17.88
C LEU A 19 1.61 -19.05 -19.31
N ALA A 20 0.36 -19.42 -19.58
CA ALA A 20 -0.08 -19.75 -20.91
C ALA A 20 -0.06 -18.50 -21.82
N LEU A 21 0.79 -18.52 -22.84
CA LEU A 21 0.82 -17.53 -23.92
C LEU A 21 -0.48 -17.61 -24.70
N GLN A 22 -1.52 -16.91 -24.24
CA GLN A 22 -2.75 -16.79 -25.02
C GLN A 22 -2.51 -15.84 -26.18
N SER A 23 -2.56 -16.38 -27.42
CA SER A 23 -2.57 -15.63 -28.66
C SER A 23 -3.86 -14.82 -28.77
N GLY A 24 -3.83 -13.54 -28.36
CA GLY A 24 -4.96 -12.64 -28.52
C GLY A 24 -4.71 -11.33 -27.80
N ARG A 25 -4.59 -10.24 -28.57
CA ARG A 25 -4.60 -8.88 -28.00
C ARG A 25 -6.03 -8.56 -27.56
N LYS A 26 -6.30 -8.54 -26.27
CA LYS A 26 -7.49 -7.89 -25.74
C LYS A 26 -7.22 -6.40 -25.67
N HIS A 27 -7.53 -5.66 -26.76
CA HIS A 27 -7.41 -4.22 -26.78
C HIS A 27 -8.48 -3.59 -25.87
N LEU A 28 -8.19 -3.49 -24.59
CA LEU A 28 -8.76 -2.39 -23.84
C LEU A 28 -8.00 -1.14 -24.30
N LYS A 29 -8.71 -0.11 -24.80
CA LYS A 29 -8.11 1.21 -25.11
C LYS A 29 -7.52 1.76 -23.80
N ALA A 30 -6.32 1.34 -23.46
CA ALA A 30 -5.59 1.88 -22.35
C ALA A 30 -5.03 3.23 -22.81
N HIS A 31 -5.68 4.32 -22.42
CA HIS A 31 -4.99 5.59 -22.37
C HIS A 31 -3.85 5.40 -21.35
N GLN A 32 -2.61 5.47 -21.80
CA GLN A 32 -1.41 5.28 -20.96
C GLN A 32 -1.35 6.25 -19.77
N ARG A 33 -2.20 7.28 -19.73
CA ARG A 33 -2.38 8.25 -18.65
C ARG A 33 -3.83 8.70 -18.64
N GLY A 34 -4.73 7.82 -18.19
CA GLY A 34 -6.12 8.21 -17.98
C GLY A 34 -6.25 9.12 -16.75
N VAL A 35 -6.98 10.22 -16.87
CA VAL A 35 -7.46 10.98 -15.71
C VAL A 35 -8.88 10.50 -15.47
N ASP A 36 -9.04 9.60 -14.51
CA ASP A 36 -10.36 9.16 -14.09
C ASP A 36 -11.01 10.21 -13.16
N GLY A 37 -12.33 10.32 -13.23
CA GLY A 37 -13.10 11.20 -12.34
C GLY A 37 -12.84 10.94 -10.85
N ALA A 38 -12.47 9.71 -10.46
CA ALA A 38 -12.11 9.40 -9.08
C ALA A 38 -10.73 9.97 -8.68
N ALA A 39 -9.74 9.97 -9.58
CA ALA A 39 -8.45 10.60 -9.37
C ALA A 39 -8.61 12.12 -9.19
N LEU A 40 -9.45 12.75 -10.04
CA LEU A 40 -9.79 14.16 -9.93
C LEU A 40 -10.54 14.46 -8.61
N SER A 41 -11.51 13.62 -8.25
CA SER A 41 -12.25 13.76 -6.99
C SER A 41 -11.34 13.68 -5.77
N GLN A 42 -10.31 12.82 -5.81
CA GLN A 42 -9.32 12.73 -4.74
C GLN A 42 -8.55 14.04 -4.57
N LEU A 43 -8.13 14.68 -5.65
CA LEU A 43 -7.47 15.99 -5.60
C LEU A 43 -8.40 17.06 -5.04
N VAL A 44 -9.66 17.12 -5.50
CA VAL A 44 -10.64 18.09 -4.99
C VAL A 44 -10.86 17.94 -3.49
N VAL A 45 -11.01 16.70 -3.01
CA VAL A 45 -11.20 16.44 -1.57
C VAL A 45 -9.96 16.79 -0.75
N THR A 46 -8.78 16.80 -1.37
CA THR A 46 -7.54 17.17 -0.69
C THR A 46 -7.36 18.68 -0.56
N ILE A 47 -8.06 19.51 -1.35
CA ILE A 47 -7.90 20.96 -1.34
C ILE A 47 -7.98 21.56 0.08
N PRO A 48 -9.00 21.28 0.92
CA PRO A 48 -9.07 21.84 2.27
C PRO A 48 -7.84 21.50 3.12
N THR A 49 -7.36 20.25 3.04
CA THR A 49 -6.14 19.83 3.74
C THR A 49 -4.89 20.50 3.19
N ALA A 50 -4.83 20.74 1.87
CA ALA A 50 -3.74 21.47 1.23
C ALA A 50 -3.72 22.95 1.64
N LEU A 51 -4.88 23.58 1.82
CA LEU A 51 -4.99 24.96 2.36
C LEU A 51 -4.49 25.04 3.80
N ILE A 52 -4.81 24.07 4.64
CA ILE A 52 -4.24 23.97 5.99
C ILE A 52 -2.72 23.78 5.92
N SER A 53 -2.23 22.92 5.03
CA SER A 53 -0.80 22.73 4.82
C SER A 53 -0.11 24.02 4.39
N LEU A 54 -0.73 24.77 3.49
CA LEU A 54 -0.23 26.09 3.06
C LEU A 54 -0.13 27.05 4.25
N ALA A 55 -1.18 27.13 5.08
CA ALA A 55 -1.16 27.93 6.30
C ALA A 55 -0.07 27.50 7.28
N VAL A 56 0.13 26.19 7.47
CA VAL A 56 1.19 25.61 8.30
C VAL A 56 2.58 26.02 7.78
N VAL A 57 2.84 25.85 6.48
CA VAL A 57 4.12 26.22 5.87
C VAL A 57 4.35 27.73 5.99
N SER A 58 3.34 28.56 5.68
CA SER A 58 3.42 30.02 5.80
C SER A 58 3.73 30.46 7.23
N PHE A 59 3.00 29.93 8.19
CA PHE A 59 3.18 30.27 9.60
C PHE A 59 4.55 29.82 10.13
N ALA A 60 4.93 28.57 9.90
CA ALA A 60 6.21 28.02 10.36
C ALA A 60 7.40 28.79 9.75
N SER A 61 7.32 29.16 8.47
CA SER A 61 8.39 29.93 7.82
C SER A 61 8.41 31.41 8.26
N ALA A 62 7.24 32.01 8.51
CA ALA A 62 7.14 33.37 9.02
C ALA A 62 7.71 33.54 10.44
N LEU A 63 7.64 32.49 11.28
CA LEU A 63 8.29 32.48 12.60
C LEU A 63 9.82 32.59 12.50
N LEU A 64 10.41 32.11 11.40
CA LEU A 64 11.84 32.22 11.17
C LEU A 64 12.20 33.60 10.58
N ASN A 65 11.46 34.03 9.57
CA ASN A 65 11.62 35.31 8.91
C ASN A 65 10.36 35.65 8.09
N PRO A 66 9.83 36.89 8.17
CA PRO A 66 8.64 37.31 7.41
C PRO A 66 8.77 37.12 5.89
N VAL A 67 9.95 37.32 5.32
CA VAL A 67 10.22 37.14 3.89
C VAL A 67 10.12 35.65 3.51
N LEU A 68 10.65 34.77 4.39
CA LEU A 68 10.51 33.31 4.20
C LEU A 68 9.05 32.87 4.28
N GLY A 69 8.25 33.54 5.13
CA GLY A 69 6.81 33.29 5.24
C GLY A 69 6.03 33.53 3.94
N LEU A 70 6.58 34.33 3.03
CA LEU A 70 6.02 34.56 1.70
C LEU A 70 6.64 33.61 0.65
N LEU A 71 7.94 33.44 0.66
CA LEU A 71 8.67 32.73 -0.39
C LEU A 71 8.50 31.20 -0.29
N LEU A 72 8.65 30.62 0.92
CA LEU A 72 8.62 29.16 1.08
C LEU A 72 7.28 28.51 0.72
N PRO A 73 6.11 29.10 1.04
CA PRO A 73 4.83 28.58 0.57
C PRO A 73 4.73 28.53 -0.96
N VAL A 74 5.24 29.56 -1.66
CA VAL A 74 5.25 29.59 -3.13
C VAL A 74 6.17 28.51 -3.68
N VAL A 75 7.38 28.39 -3.15
CA VAL A 75 8.33 27.35 -3.55
C VAL A 75 7.75 25.95 -3.30
N TRP A 76 7.11 25.75 -2.15
CA TRP A 76 6.46 24.49 -1.82
C TRP A 76 5.29 24.18 -2.76
N LEU A 77 4.43 25.14 -3.10
CA LEU A 77 3.36 24.94 -4.09
C LEU A 77 3.93 24.55 -5.46
N LEU A 78 4.98 25.23 -5.91
CA LEU A 78 5.62 24.95 -7.19
C LEU A 78 6.41 23.63 -7.20
N SER A 79 6.72 23.07 -6.03
CA SER A 79 7.47 21.81 -5.91
C SER A 79 6.62 20.56 -6.21
N GLY A 80 5.29 20.66 -6.25
CA GLY A 80 4.41 19.52 -6.53
C GLY A 80 4.80 18.72 -7.78
N PRO A 81 5.04 19.34 -8.94
CA PRO A 81 5.48 18.62 -10.14
C PRO A 81 6.82 17.90 -9.99
N LEU A 82 7.72 18.35 -9.09
CA LEU A 82 9.01 17.70 -8.87
C LEU A 82 8.89 16.31 -8.26
N VAL A 83 7.73 16.01 -7.62
CA VAL A 83 7.45 14.69 -7.05
C VAL A 83 7.41 13.61 -8.15
N PHE A 84 7.07 13.99 -9.40
CA PHE A 84 7.03 13.12 -10.57
C PHE A 84 8.36 13.00 -11.33
N HIS A 85 9.39 13.67 -10.86
CA HIS A 85 10.70 13.54 -11.47
C HIS A 85 11.29 12.16 -11.09
N ARG A 86 11.80 11.41 -12.08
CA ARG A 86 12.27 10.02 -11.89
C ARG A 86 13.26 9.85 -10.73
N SER A 87 14.14 10.82 -10.52
CA SER A 87 15.09 10.79 -9.39
C SER A 87 14.39 10.92 -8.04
N THR A 88 13.35 11.75 -7.95
CA THR A 88 12.55 11.94 -6.73
C THR A 88 11.70 10.70 -6.47
N GLU A 89 11.05 10.15 -7.48
CA GLU A 89 10.31 8.88 -7.39
C GLU A 89 11.20 7.74 -6.88
N ALA A 90 12.40 7.60 -7.47
CA ALA A 90 13.37 6.59 -7.04
C ALA A 90 13.89 6.82 -5.60
N ALA A 91 14.00 8.07 -5.16
CA ALA A 91 14.37 8.40 -3.78
C ALA A 91 13.24 8.07 -2.80
N ILE A 92 12.00 8.38 -3.14
CA ILE A 92 10.79 8.03 -2.38
C ILE A 92 10.66 6.50 -2.27
N ALA A 93 10.77 5.78 -3.39
CA ALA A 93 10.69 4.32 -3.43
C ALA A 93 11.73 3.68 -2.50
N ARG A 94 12.98 4.14 -2.55
CA ARG A 94 14.07 3.60 -1.71
C ARG A 94 13.94 3.97 -0.24
N ARG A 95 13.71 5.25 0.08
CA ARG A 95 13.82 5.76 1.45
C ARG A 95 12.53 5.64 2.25
N LEU A 96 11.37 5.83 1.61
CA LEU A 96 10.07 5.82 2.28
C LEU A 96 9.35 4.47 2.15
N LEU A 97 9.46 3.81 0.98
CA LEU A 97 8.76 2.56 0.72
C LEU A 97 9.64 1.32 0.90
N GLY A 98 10.94 1.49 1.14
CA GLY A 98 11.87 0.38 1.36
C GLY A 98 12.00 -0.53 0.13
N MET A 99 11.90 0.07 -1.08
CA MET A 99 12.02 -0.66 -2.34
C MET A 99 13.45 -0.65 -2.84
N ARG A 100 13.85 -1.74 -3.52
CA ARG A 100 15.12 -1.84 -4.22
C ARG A 100 14.91 -2.21 -5.69
N ARG A 101 15.94 -2.03 -6.49
CA ARG A 101 15.95 -2.58 -7.85
C ARG A 101 16.02 -4.11 -7.78
N PRO A 102 15.36 -4.84 -8.70
CA PRO A 102 15.46 -6.29 -8.76
C PRO A 102 16.88 -6.74 -9.02
N THR A 103 17.27 -7.89 -8.47
CA THR A 103 18.50 -8.58 -8.84
C THR A 103 18.41 -9.08 -10.29
N PRO A 104 19.53 -9.46 -10.95
CA PRO A 104 19.48 -9.95 -12.34
C PRO A 104 18.50 -11.12 -12.54
N ALA A 105 18.49 -12.10 -11.63
CA ALA A 105 17.58 -13.25 -11.68
C ALA A 105 16.11 -12.86 -11.48
N GLU A 106 15.83 -11.95 -10.53
CA GLU A 106 14.49 -11.41 -10.31
C GLU A 106 14.03 -10.59 -11.52
N ALA A 107 14.95 -9.80 -12.13
CA ALA A 107 14.65 -8.96 -13.27
C ALA A 107 14.26 -9.79 -14.50
N GLU A 108 14.94 -10.88 -14.76
CA GLU A 108 14.63 -11.79 -15.87
C GLU A 108 13.22 -12.36 -15.75
N ARG A 109 12.88 -12.89 -14.57
CA ARG A 109 11.54 -13.40 -14.30
C ARG A 109 10.46 -12.33 -14.39
N LEU A 110 10.70 -11.18 -13.76
CA LEU A 110 9.76 -10.05 -13.79
C LEU A 110 9.56 -9.52 -15.20
N ALA A 111 10.63 -9.43 -16.02
CA ALA A 111 10.55 -8.96 -17.39
C ALA A 111 9.65 -9.85 -18.25
N ALA A 112 9.77 -11.18 -18.15
CA ALA A 112 8.96 -12.13 -18.89
C ALA A 112 7.47 -11.99 -18.52
N VAL A 113 7.14 -11.92 -17.23
CA VAL A 113 5.76 -11.76 -16.75
C VAL A 113 5.21 -10.37 -17.14
N TRP A 114 6.03 -9.32 -17.00
CA TRP A 114 5.64 -7.95 -17.33
C TRP A 114 5.39 -7.74 -18.83
N GLU A 115 6.18 -8.39 -19.66
CA GLU A 115 5.98 -8.38 -21.11
C GLU A 115 4.59 -8.90 -21.48
N GLU A 116 4.16 -10.02 -20.91
CA GLU A 116 2.83 -10.58 -21.14
C GLU A 116 1.71 -9.63 -20.67
N VAL A 117 1.85 -9.04 -19.49
CA VAL A 117 0.88 -8.09 -18.93
C VAL A 117 0.76 -6.85 -19.82
N THR A 118 1.89 -6.25 -20.18
CA THR A 118 1.91 -5.02 -21.00
C THR A 118 1.47 -5.28 -22.43
N ARG A 119 1.79 -6.47 -22.98
CA ARG A 119 1.31 -6.92 -24.29
C ARG A 119 -0.21 -7.04 -24.34
N ARG A 120 -0.84 -7.66 -23.32
CA ARG A 120 -2.31 -7.74 -23.23
C ARG A 120 -2.94 -6.38 -23.02
N ALA A 121 -2.31 -5.52 -22.24
CA ALA A 121 -2.77 -4.18 -21.96
C ALA A 121 -2.59 -3.20 -23.15
N GLY A 122 -1.74 -3.52 -24.12
CA GLY A 122 -1.38 -2.60 -25.20
C GLY A 122 -0.56 -1.40 -24.73
N VAL A 123 0.18 -1.54 -23.63
CA VAL A 123 1.00 -0.49 -23.01
C VAL A 123 2.47 -0.73 -23.34
N ASN A 124 3.26 0.35 -23.50
CA ASN A 124 4.69 0.22 -23.71
C ASN A 124 5.38 -0.26 -22.43
N GLN A 125 6.10 -1.39 -22.53
CA GLN A 125 6.83 -2.01 -21.42
C GLN A 125 7.80 -1.04 -20.72
N GLY A 126 8.51 -0.18 -21.48
CA GLY A 126 9.49 0.78 -20.96
C GLY A 126 8.89 2.00 -20.25
N THR A 127 7.55 2.12 -20.17
CA THR A 127 6.90 3.24 -19.48
C THR A 127 7.06 3.13 -17.98
N TYR A 128 7.09 1.90 -17.45
CA TYR A 128 7.13 1.64 -16.01
C TYR A 128 8.40 0.90 -15.60
N GLU A 129 8.91 1.22 -14.42
CA GLU A 129 10.05 0.55 -13.80
C GLU A 129 9.56 -0.44 -12.74
N LEU A 130 10.04 -1.68 -12.81
CA LEU A 130 9.74 -2.71 -11.82
C LEU A 130 10.72 -2.62 -10.64
N TRP A 131 10.19 -2.63 -9.43
CA TRP A 131 10.96 -2.57 -8.18
C TRP A 131 10.52 -3.68 -7.23
N VAL A 132 11.41 -4.13 -6.35
CA VAL A 132 11.14 -5.16 -5.33
C VAL A 132 11.08 -4.51 -3.96
N GLN A 133 10.03 -4.83 -3.21
CA GLN A 133 9.86 -4.38 -1.83
C GLN A 133 10.15 -5.52 -0.87
N GLU A 134 11.04 -5.28 0.09
CA GLU A 134 11.41 -6.26 1.13
C GLU A 134 10.32 -6.33 2.22
N ARG A 135 9.22 -7.01 1.89
CA ARG A 135 8.12 -7.29 2.83
C ARG A 135 7.72 -8.75 2.74
N ALA A 136 7.34 -9.31 3.90
CA ALA A 136 6.85 -10.68 4.00
C ALA A 136 5.35 -10.81 3.63
N GLU A 137 4.68 -9.71 3.35
CA GLU A 137 3.27 -9.70 2.94
C GLU A 137 3.15 -9.92 1.44
N LEU A 138 2.11 -10.64 1.04
CA LEU A 138 1.76 -10.85 -0.37
C LEU A 138 1.12 -9.55 -0.87
N ASN A 139 1.92 -8.67 -1.46
CA ASN A 139 1.43 -7.39 -1.96
C ASN A 139 2.23 -6.94 -3.19
N ALA A 140 1.61 -6.13 -4.02
CA ALA A 140 2.29 -5.26 -4.96
C ALA A 140 1.81 -3.83 -4.68
N THR A 141 2.52 -2.84 -5.13
CA THR A 141 2.18 -1.44 -4.86
C THR A 141 2.52 -0.61 -6.08
N ALA A 142 1.51 -0.01 -6.68
CA ALA A 142 1.70 1.07 -7.62
C ALA A 142 2.25 2.28 -6.87
N ALA A 143 3.55 2.53 -6.99
CA ALA A 143 4.22 3.64 -6.33
C ALA A 143 4.63 4.68 -7.36
N ALA A 144 4.40 5.95 -7.06
CA ALA A 144 4.75 7.06 -7.93
C ALA A 144 4.11 6.97 -9.35
N GLY A 145 4.53 7.82 -10.29
CA GLY A 145 3.96 7.85 -11.64
C GLY A 145 4.44 6.71 -12.54
N HIS A 146 5.62 6.13 -12.25
CA HIS A 146 6.31 5.20 -13.16
C HIS A 146 6.81 3.93 -12.48
N ILE A 147 6.61 3.75 -11.17
CA ILE A 147 7.16 2.62 -10.42
C ILE A 147 6.05 1.63 -10.09
N VAL A 148 6.26 0.37 -10.48
CA VAL A 148 5.45 -0.78 -10.07
C VAL A 148 6.30 -1.61 -9.11
N GLY A 149 5.91 -1.66 -7.85
CA GLY A 149 6.58 -2.42 -6.80
C GLY A 149 5.94 -3.78 -6.60
N VAL A 150 6.75 -4.83 -6.46
CA VAL A 150 6.32 -6.18 -6.11
C VAL A 150 7.01 -6.59 -4.83
N THR A 151 6.29 -7.22 -3.89
CA THR A 151 6.94 -7.72 -2.69
C THR A 151 7.79 -8.95 -3.01
N ARG A 152 8.91 -9.11 -2.29
CA ARG A 152 9.76 -10.29 -2.40
C ARG A 152 8.97 -11.57 -2.18
N HIS A 153 8.07 -11.56 -1.20
CA HIS A 153 7.21 -12.71 -0.90
C HIS A 153 6.32 -13.11 -2.11
N ALA A 154 5.71 -12.13 -2.78
CA ALA A 154 4.92 -12.40 -3.98
C ALA A 154 5.79 -12.96 -5.11
N LEU A 155 6.99 -12.39 -5.28
CA LEU A 155 7.93 -12.86 -6.30
C LEU A 155 8.44 -14.30 -6.05
N GLU A 156 8.70 -14.68 -4.80
CA GLU A 156 9.20 -16.01 -4.45
C GLU A 156 8.10 -17.10 -4.44
N ARG A 157 6.88 -16.75 -4.04
CA ARG A 157 5.80 -17.72 -3.78
C ARG A 157 4.78 -17.87 -4.89
N LEU A 158 4.51 -16.81 -5.65
CA LEU A 158 3.47 -16.89 -6.67
C LEU A 158 3.97 -17.52 -7.96
N PRO A 159 3.20 -18.42 -8.60
CA PRO A 159 3.44 -18.83 -9.98
C PRO A 159 3.28 -17.62 -10.92
N ASN A 160 3.85 -17.71 -12.13
CA ASN A 160 3.90 -16.59 -13.06
C ASN A 160 2.53 -16.07 -13.49
N SER A 161 1.52 -16.93 -13.61
CA SER A 161 0.14 -16.53 -13.91
C SER A 161 -0.45 -15.65 -12.82
N ARG A 162 -0.28 -16.01 -11.56
CA ARG A 162 -0.77 -15.24 -10.42
C ARG A 162 0.02 -13.96 -10.23
N LEU A 163 1.34 -14.00 -10.46
CA LEU A 163 2.19 -12.80 -10.45
C LEU A 163 1.75 -11.81 -11.55
N ALA A 164 1.40 -12.32 -12.75
CA ALA A 164 0.85 -11.51 -13.83
C ALA A 164 -0.48 -10.86 -13.44
N ALA A 165 -1.35 -11.59 -12.73
CA ALA A 165 -2.61 -11.05 -12.24
C ALA A 165 -2.41 -9.88 -11.27
N VAL A 166 -1.46 -10.00 -10.33
CA VAL A 166 -1.09 -8.96 -9.39
C VAL A 166 -0.49 -7.75 -10.12
N LEU A 167 0.43 -7.97 -11.07
CA LEU A 167 1.01 -6.89 -11.87
C LEU A 167 -0.03 -6.19 -12.78
N ALA A 168 -1.00 -6.93 -13.33
CA ALA A 168 -2.10 -6.38 -14.10
C ALA A 168 -3.02 -5.49 -13.26
N HIS A 169 -3.27 -5.88 -12.00
CA HIS A 169 -4.00 -5.07 -11.03
C HIS A 169 -3.28 -3.75 -10.73
N GLU A 170 -1.97 -3.79 -10.47
CA GLU A 170 -1.15 -2.58 -10.24
C GLU A 170 -1.11 -1.68 -11.48
N LEU A 171 -1.03 -2.27 -12.67
CA LEU A 171 -1.14 -1.52 -13.91
C LEU A 171 -2.51 -0.80 -14.01
N GLY A 172 -3.58 -1.41 -13.51
CA GLY A 172 -4.90 -0.80 -13.41
C GLY A 172 -4.92 0.49 -12.61
N HIS A 173 -4.17 0.56 -11.51
CA HIS A 173 -4.01 1.79 -10.73
C HIS A 173 -3.28 2.88 -11.50
N HIS A 174 -2.25 2.54 -12.26
CA HIS A 174 -1.52 3.50 -13.09
C HIS A 174 -2.36 4.03 -14.23
N VAL A 175 -3.07 3.15 -14.95
CA VAL A 175 -3.94 3.51 -16.06
C VAL A 175 -5.12 4.36 -15.59
N GLY A 176 -5.68 4.08 -14.42
CA GLY A 176 -6.76 4.87 -13.79
C GLY A 176 -6.31 6.25 -13.27
N GLY A 177 -5.02 6.55 -13.25
CA GLY A 177 -4.48 7.82 -12.76
C GLY A 177 -4.49 7.97 -11.24
N HIS A 178 -4.86 6.93 -10.49
CA HIS A 178 -4.94 7.00 -9.02
C HIS A 178 -3.58 7.20 -8.38
N THR A 179 -2.52 6.66 -8.96
CA THR A 179 -1.16 6.72 -8.44
C THR A 179 -0.63 8.14 -8.41
N TRP A 180 -0.72 8.87 -9.52
CA TRP A 180 -0.22 10.23 -9.59
C TRP A 180 -1.07 11.21 -8.78
N ALA A 181 -2.40 11.07 -8.81
CA ALA A 181 -3.30 11.90 -8.03
C ALA A 181 -3.10 11.69 -6.52
N GLY A 182 -2.95 10.44 -6.09
CA GLY A 182 -2.64 10.10 -4.71
C GLY A 182 -1.33 10.71 -4.23
N MET A 183 -0.27 10.61 -5.05
CA MET A 183 1.05 11.14 -4.72
C MET A 183 1.05 12.66 -4.60
N LEU A 184 0.34 13.36 -5.50
CA LEU A 184 0.18 14.81 -5.44
C LEU A 184 -0.66 15.23 -4.21
N ALA A 185 -1.76 14.51 -3.96
CA ALA A 185 -2.60 14.71 -2.78
C ALA A 185 -1.81 14.52 -1.49
N ASP A 186 -0.98 13.48 -1.41
CA ASP A 186 -0.13 13.19 -0.26
C ASP A 186 0.94 14.27 -0.05
N TRP A 187 1.57 14.75 -1.12
CA TRP A 187 2.53 15.85 -1.06
C TRP A 187 1.93 17.10 -0.45
N TYR A 188 0.78 17.53 -0.98
CA TYR A 188 0.12 18.74 -0.48
C TYR A 188 -0.59 18.56 0.86
N ALA A 189 -0.89 17.35 1.28
CA ALA A 189 -1.42 17.08 2.61
C ALA A 189 -0.32 16.86 3.68
N LEU A 190 0.94 16.67 3.28
CA LEU A 190 2.03 16.25 4.17
C LEU A 190 2.25 17.19 5.37
N PRO A 191 2.36 18.53 5.19
CA PRO A 191 2.56 19.44 6.33
C PRO A 191 1.41 19.39 7.35
N ALA A 192 0.17 19.44 6.91
CA ALA A 192 -0.99 19.36 7.79
C ALA A 192 -1.06 18.01 8.52
N ARG A 193 -0.82 16.91 7.82
CA ARG A 193 -0.80 15.55 8.42
C ARG A 193 0.33 15.41 9.44
N THR A 194 1.48 16.02 9.19
CA THR A 194 2.61 15.99 10.12
C THR A 194 2.26 16.73 11.41
N VAL A 195 1.75 17.95 11.30
CA VAL A 195 1.29 18.73 12.45
C VAL A 195 0.18 18.00 13.20
N TRP A 196 -0.80 17.44 12.49
CA TRP A 196 -1.85 16.64 13.09
C TRP A 196 -1.31 15.44 13.89
N ARG A 197 -0.36 14.69 13.31
CA ARG A 197 0.30 13.58 14.02
C ARG A 197 1.07 14.04 15.26
N LEU A 198 1.78 15.15 15.17
CA LEU A 198 2.51 15.71 16.34
C LEU A 198 1.54 16.12 17.45
N ILE A 199 0.45 16.82 17.11
CA ILE A 199 -0.58 17.20 18.09
C ILE A 199 -1.22 15.96 18.73
N THR A 200 -1.70 15.02 17.92
CA THR A 200 -2.37 13.81 18.44
C THR A 200 -1.43 12.94 19.27
N THR A 201 -0.18 12.75 18.83
CA THR A 201 0.81 12.00 19.60
C THR A 201 1.14 12.71 20.90
N GLY A 202 1.35 14.03 20.87
CA GLY A 202 1.61 14.82 22.07
C GLY A 202 0.46 14.75 23.07
N LEU A 203 -0.79 14.89 22.61
CA LEU A 203 -1.97 14.76 23.46
C LEU A 203 -2.09 13.36 24.06
N LEU A 204 -1.88 12.30 23.26
CA LEU A 204 -1.94 10.92 23.74
C LEU A 204 -0.82 10.63 24.78
N LEU A 205 0.38 11.17 24.58
CA LEU A 205 1.47 11.05 25.56
C LEU A 205 1.14 11.78 26.87
N LEU A 206 0.56 12.99 26.82
CA LEU A 206 0.14 13.73 27.99
C LEU A 206 -1.00 13.02 28.75
N LEU A 207 -2.04 12.61 28.03
CA LEU A 207 -3.20 11.91 28.62
C LEU A 207 -2.83 10.52 29.14
N GLY A 208 -1.91 9.81 28.48
CA GLY A 208 -1.38 8.52 28.89
C GLY A 208 -0.29 8.60 29.97
N SER A 209 0.13 9.79 30.37
CA SER A 209 1.13 9.97 31.44
C SER A 209 0.53 9.56 32.79
N ARG A 210 1.32 8.87 33.62
CA ARG A 210 0.90 8.50 34.99
C ARG A 210 0.95 9.69 35.97
N ASN A 211 1.17 10.90 35.47
CA ASN A 211 1.29 12.13 36.26
C ASN A 211 0.01 12.96 36.13
N VAL A 212 -0.59 13.34 37.25
CA VAL A 212 -1.81 14.15 37.31
C VAL A 212 -1.62 15.48 36.56
N ALA A 213 -0.47 16.12 36.64
CA ALA A 213 -0.18 17.36 35.91
C ALA A 213 -0.19 17.14 34.39
N GLY A 214 0.37 16.02 33.90
CA GLY A 214 0.33 15.65 32.47
C GLY A 214 -1.09 15.41 31.97
N ILE A 215 -1.90 14.67 32.73
CA ILE A 215 -3.29 14.41 32.41
C ILE A 215 -4.11 15.73 32.38
N ALA A 216 -3.92 16.57 33.40
CA ALA A 216 -4.60 17.87 33.47
C ALA A 216 -4.21 18.79 32.29
N CYS A 217 -2.91 18.87 31.96
CA CYS A 217 -2.41 19.64 30.82
C CYS A 217 -2.98 19.08 29.49
N GLY A 218 -2.94 17.76 29.27
CA GLY A 218 -3.49 17.12 28.09
C GLY A 218 -5.01 17.35 27.97
N GLY A 219 -5.73 17.26 29.07
CA GLY A 219 -7.17 17.56 29.13
C GLY A 219 -7.47 19.03 28.78
N CYS A 220 -6.72 19.98 29.37
CA CYS A 220 -6.85 21.40 29.09
C CYS A 220 -6.57 21.70 27.60
N LEU A 221 -5.48 21.17 27.05
CA LEU A 221 -5.13 21.34 25.64
C LEU A 221 -6.18 20.73 24.71
N SER A 222 -6.73 19.57 25.06
CA SER A 222 -7.81 18.94 24.27
C SER A 222 -9.07 19.79 24.27
N LEU A 223 -9.47 20.32 25.41
CA LEU A 223 -10.62 21.23 25.51
C LEU A 223 -10.41 22.55 24.75
N THR A 224 -9.21 23.13 24.86
CA THR A 224 -8.83 24.32 24.09
C THR A 224 -8.87 24.07 22.60
N PHE A 225 -8.39 22.90 22.15
CA PHE A 225 -8.44 22.50 20.75
C PHE A 225 -9.90 22.33 20.27
N LEU A 226 -10.75 21.66 21.03
CA LEU A 226 -12.16 21.49 20.71
C LEU A 226 -12.89 22.83 20.66
N TRP A 227 -12.60 23.72 21.62
CA TRP A 227 -13.12 25.08 21.63
C TRP A 227 -12.67 25.88 20.40
N PHE A 228 -11.39 25.78 20.02
CA PHE A 228 -10.88 26.40 18.80
C PHE A 228 -11.60 25.92 17.54
N VAL A 229 -11.79 24.60 17.40
CA VAL A 229 -12.54 24.01 16.27
C VAL A 229 -13.99 24.49 16.27
N TYR A 230 -14.63 24.59 17.44
CA TYR A 230 -15.98 25.11 17.57
C TYR A 230 -16.07 26.58 17.10
N VAL A 231 -15.20 27.44 17.59
CA VAL A 231 -15.15 28.87 17.21
C VAL A 231 -14.91 28.98 15.69
N LEU A 232 -13.92 28.28 15.17
CA LEU A 232 -13.59 28.29 13.73
C LEU A 232 -14.78 27.85 12.87
N THR A 233 -15.52 26.85 13.31
CA THR A 233 -16.63 26.28 12.55
C THR A 233 -17.88 27.14 12.61
N PHE A 234 -18.29 27.57 13.81
CA PHE A 234 -19.59 28.15 14.05
C PHE A 234 -19.54 29.68 14.22
N THR A 235 -18.47 30.22 14.82
CA THR A 235 -18.37 31.70 15.04
C THR A 235 -17.79 32.38 13.81
N GLU A 236 -16.68 31.80 13.25
CA GLU A 236 -16.01 32.31 12.05
C GLU A 236 -16.66 31.79 10.73
N SER A 237 -17.72 30.99 10.84
CA SER A 237 -18.45 30.42 9.70
C SER A 237 -17.55 29.66 8.71
N MET A 238 -16.42 29.11 9.17
CA MET A 238 -15.47 28.34 8.34
C MET A 238 -15.85 26.84 8.21
N TRP A 239 -17.15 26.53 8.30
CA TRP A 239 -17.67 25.18 8.14
C TRP A 239 -17.30 24.55 6.78
N TRP A 240 -17.13 25.35 5.75
CA TRP A 240 -16.69 24.95 4.42
C TRP A 240 -15.25 24.39 4.40
N LEU A 241 -14.43 24.70 5.40
CA LEU A 241 -13.10 24.16 5.60
C LEU A 241 -13.10 22.99 6.60
N THR A 242 -13.74 23.19 7.76
CA THR A 242 -13.71 22.20 8.86
C THR A 242 -14.48 20.93 8.53
N LEU A 243 -15.65 21.04 7.88
CA LEU A 243 -16.46 19.89 7.51
C LEU A 243 -15.76 18.98 6.47
N PRO A 244 -15.22 19.50 5.35
CA PRO A 244 -14.47 18.66 4.42
C PRO A 244 -13.21 18.02 5.04
N VAL A 245 -12.53 18.68 5.97
CA VAL A 245 -11.40 18.09 6.68
C VAL A 245 -11.86 16.95 7.59
N ALA A 246 -12.99 17.08 8.27
CA ALA A 246 -13.53 16.06 9.14
C ALA A 246 -14.02 14.81 8.37
N ILE A 247 -14.75 15.01 7.25
CA ILE A 247 -15.33 13.91 6.47
C ILE A 247 -14.41 13.41 5.34
N GLY A 248 -13.42 14.23 4.95
CA GLY A 248 -12.49 13.95 3.86
C GLY A 248 -11.83 12.57 3.96
N PRO A 249 -11.30 12.15 5.11
CA PRO A 249 -10.71 10.82 5.27
C PRO A 249 -11.68 9.67 4.95
N LEU A 250 -12.97 9.81 5.28
CA LEU A 250 -14.00 8.82 4.96
C LEU A 250 -14.26 8.76 3.46
N PHE A 251 -14.30 9.92 2.82
CA PHE A 251 -14.50 10.01 1.38
C PHE A 251 -13.27 9.50 0.61
N VAL A 252 -12.07 9.82 1.04
CA VAL A 252 -10.83 9.27 0.48
C VAL A 252 -10.80 7.75 0.64
N ALA A 253 -11.17 7.21 1.80
CA ALA A 253 -11.26 5.78 2.01
C ALA A 253 -12.30 5.11 1.08
N TRP A 254 -13.41 5.78 0.79
CA TRP A 254 -14.40 5.31 -0.18
C TRP A 254 -13.85 5.35 -1.62
N LEU A 255 -13.15 6.43 -2.01
CA LEU A 255 -12.49 6.53 -3.32
C LEU A 255 -11.44 5.44 -3.51
N HIS A 256 -10.62 5.15 -2.49
CA HIS A 256 -9.65 4.06 -2.54
C HIS A 256 -10.32 2.70 -2.77
N ARG A 257 -11.42 2.40 -2.05
CA ARG A 257 -12.18 1.16 -2.30
C ARG A 257 -12.67 1.06 -3.74
N ARG A 258 -13.15 2.17 -4.29
CA ARG A 258 -13.62 2.21 -5.68
C ARG A 258 -12.47 2.05 -6.68
N ALA A 259 -11.29 2.58 -6.36
CA ALA A 259 -10.08 2.41 -7.15
C ALA A 259 -9.62 0.94 -7.18
N GLU A 260 -9.67 0.25 -6.02
CA GLU A 260 -9.38 -1.18 -5.93
C GLU A 260 -10.29 -2.02 -6.85
N CYS A 261 -11.61 -1.79 -6.77
CA CYS A 261 -12.55 -2.50 -7.64
C CYS A 261 -12.29 -2.26 -9.13
N ARG A 262 -11.89 -1.05 -9.52
CA ARG A 262 -11.55 -0.75 -10.92
C ARG A 262 -10.26 -1.40 -11.37
N ALA A 263 -9.25 -1.46 -10.51
CA ALA A 263 -8.01 -2.16 -10.78
C ALA A 263 -8.27 -3.67 -10.92
N ASP A 264 -9.17 -4.23 -10.10
CA ASP A 264 -9.64 -5.61 -10.22
C ASP A 264 -10.37 -5.86 -11.55
N ASP A 265 -11.28 -4.95 -11.94
CA ASP A 265 -11.98 -5.01 -13.22
C ASP A 265 -11.03 -4.92 -14.41
N TYR A 266 -9.99 -4.09 -14.29
CA TYR A 266 -8.95 -3.95 -15.31
C TYR A 266 -8.15 -5.25 -15.47
N ALA A 267 -7.67 -5.84 -14.38
CA ALA A 267 -6.95 -7.12 -14.40
C ALA A 267 -7.84 -8.25 -14.97
N ALA A 268 -9.10 -8.30 -14.54
CA ALA A 268 -10.09 -9.26 -15.06
C ALA A 268 -10.42 -9.02 -16.55
N GLY A 269 -10.41 -7.76 -17.01
CA GLY A 269 -10.53 -7.39 -18.42
C GLY A 269 -9.38 -7.87 -19.28
N LEU A 270 -8.17 -7.92 -18.73
CA LEU A 270 -6.98 -8.49 -19.38
C LEU A 270 -6.96 -10.03 -19.39
N GLY A 271 -7.92 -10.68 -18.73
CA GLY A 271 -8.04 -12.13 -18.66
C GLY A 271 -7.28 -12.77 -17.49
N PHE A 272 -6.97 -11.99 -16.44
CA PHE A 272 -6.31 -12.46 -15.21
C PHE A 272 -7.29 -12.50 -14.02
N GLY A 273 -8.60 -12.55 -14.26
CA GLY A 273 -9.60 -12.47 -13.20
C GLY A 273 -9.59 -13.67 -12.25
N ASP A 274 -9.44 -14.88 -12.77
CA ASP A 274 -9.49 -16.12 -12.01
C ASP A 274 -8.22 -16.26 -11.15
N GLU A 275 -7.06 -15.93 -11.70
CA GLU A 275 -5.78 -15.91 -11.00
C GLU A 275 -5.77 -14.86 -9.89
N LEU A 276 -6.34 -13.67 -10.14
CA LEU A 276 -6.47 -12.62 -9.13
C LEU A 276 -7.40 -13.06 -8.00
N MET A 277 -8.53 -13.70 -8.31
CA MET A 277 -9.43 -14.26 -7.29
C MET A 277 -8.73 -15.32 -6.45
N ALA A 278 -7.91 -16.19 -7.07
CA ALA A 278 -7.14 -17.20 -6.35
C ALA A 278 -6.14 -16.57 -5.38
N VAL A 279 -5.41 -15.52 -5.80
CA VAL A 279 -4.47 -14.77 -4.94
C VAL A 279 -5.21 -14.14 -3.76
N LEU A 280 -6.30 -13.43 -4.01
CA LEU A 280 -7.09 -12.78 -2.96
C LEU A 280 -7.68 -13.79 -1.97
N ALA A 281 -8.15 -14.93 -2.45
CA ALA A 281 -8.68 -16.00 -1.60
C ALA A 281 -7.61 -16.66 -0.74
N GLU A 282 -6.39 -16.83 -1.27
CA GLU A 282 -5.24 -17.35 -0.53
C GLU A 282 -4.79 -16.38 0.57
N GLU A 283 -4.68 -15.10 0.24
CA GLU A 283 -4.32 -14.05 1.19
C GLU A 283 -5.39 -13.89 2.29
N HIS A 284 -6.66 -13.96 1.92
CA HIS A 284 -7.75 -13.93 2.90
C HIS A 284 -7.66 -15.12 3.87
N ARG A 285 -7.40 -16.33 3.36
CA ARG A 285 -7.21 -17.54 4.19
C ARG A 285 -5.99 -17.40 5.09
N ALA A 286 -4.85 -16.95 4.57
CA ALA A 286 -3.63 -16.78 5.35
C ALA A 286 -3.83 -15.81 6.54
N ARG A 287 -4.65 -14.78 6.37
CA ARG A 287 -4.95 -13.80 7.43
C ARG A 287 -6.04 -14.27 8.42
N THR A 288 -6.93 -15.18 8.00
CA THR A 288 -8.01 -15.69 8.85
C THR A 288 -7.64 -16.94 9.61
N THR A 289 -6.64 -17.70 9.12
CA THR A 289 -6.15 -18.89 9.82
C THR A 289 -5.27 -18.46 11.00
N PRO A 290 -5.63 -18.77 12.25
CA PRO A 290 -4.76 -18.50 13.39
C PRO A 290 -3.40 -19.17 13.15
N PRO A 291 -2.28 -18.56 13.58
CA PRO A 291 -1.00 -19.23 13.52
C PRO A 291 -1.13 -20.56 14.26
N VAL A 292 -0.82 -21.65 13.56
CA VAL A 292 -0.76 -22.99 14.21
C VAL A 292 0.21 -22.84 15.36
N PRO A 293 -0.19 -23.12 16.61
CA PRO A 293 0.74 -23.08 17.72
C PRO A 293 1.96 -23.93 17.33
N ALA A 294 3.15 -23.35 17.43
CA ALA A 294 4.37 -24.09 17.19
C ALA A 294 4.27 -25.38 18.04
N ALA A 295 4.40 -26.54 17.39
CA ALA A 295 4.44 -27.78 18.12
C ALA A 295 5.45 -27.62 19.25
N PRO A 296 5.11 -28.04 20.49
CA PRO A 296 6.06 -27.95 21.59
C PRO A 296 7.37 -28.59 21.10
N PRO A 297 8.53 -27.96 21.35
CA PRO A 297 9.80 -28.53 20.95
C PRO A 297 9.82 -29.97 21.41
N ALA A 298 10.13 -30.87 20.48
CA ALA A 298 10.26 -32.30 20.83
C ALA A 298 11.13 -32.42 22.06
N PRO A 299 10.77 -33.28 23.03
CA PRO A 299 11.59 -33.44 24.22
C PRO A 299 13.04 -33.66 23.80
N TYR A 300 13.94 -32.96 24.42
CA TYR A 300 15.37 -32.89 24.08
C TYR A 300 16.12 -34.24 24.23
N ASP A 301 15.39 -35.33 24.45
CA ASP A 301 15.91 -36.63 24.88
C ASP A 301 16.34 -37.55 23.72
N ALA A 302 16.21 -37.10 22.46
CA ALA A 302 16.45 -38.01 21.35
C ALA A 302 17.91 -38.15 20.89
N TYR A 303 18.81 -37.17 21.18
CA TYR A 303 20.18 -37.22 20.61
C TYR A 303 21.29 -36.53 21.42
N GLY A 304 21.16 -36.33 22.71
CA GLY A 304 22.24 -35.84 23.57
C GLY A 304 22.83 -36.92 24.48
N PRO A 305 24.12 -36.86 24.86
CA PRO A 305 24.66 -37.74 25.89
C PRO A 305 23.89 -37.50 27.20
N PRO A 306 23.64 -38.57 27.98
CA PRO A 306 22.86 -38.47 29.21
C PRO A 306 23.47 -37.45 30.18
N LEU A 307 22.66 -36.47 30.62
CA LEU A 307 23.08 -35.51 31.63
C LEU A 307 23.39 -36.23 32.95
N PRO A 308 24.41 -35.78 33.71
CA PRO A 308 24.72 -36.37 35.00
C PRO A 308 23.52 -36.27 35.97
N PRO A 309 23.21 -37.29 36.76
CA PRO A 309 22.10 -37.26 37.70
C PRO A 309 22.24 -36.07 38.69
N GLY A 310 21.22 -35.23 38.73
CA GLY A 310 21.18 -34.09 39.65
C GLY A 310 21.34 -32.70 39.00
N THR A 311 21.52 -32.59 37.69
CA THR A 311 21.58 -31.28 37.02
C THR A 311 20.17 -30.74 36.81
N PRO A 312 19.82 -29.55 37.39
CA PRO A 312 18.52 -28.94 37.10
C PRO A 312 18.42 -28.57 35.62
N PRO A 313 17.23 -28.71 34.98
CA PRO A 313 17.05 -28.35 33.59
C PRO A 313 17.42 -26.89 33.38
N PRO A 314 18.13 -26.54 32.26
CA PRO A 314 18.46 -25.16 31.97
C PRO A 314 17.15 -24.35 31.89
N PRO A 315 17.17 -23.09 32.41
CA PRO A 315 16.01 -22.23 32.32
C PRO A 315 15.62 -22.06 30.84
N PRO A 316 14.33 -22.02 30.52
CA PRO A 316 13.87 -21.81 29.15
C PRO A 316 14.52 -20.51 28.62
N GLN A 317 15.34 -20.64 27.57
CA GLN A 317 15.89 -19.46 26.92
C GLN A 317 14.73 -18.61 26.43
N PRO A 318 14.76 -17.27 26.66
CA PRO A 318 13.75 -16.40 26.11
C PRO A 318 13.85 -16.54 24.58
N THR A 319 12.92 -17.28 24.01
CA THR A 319 12.66 -17.24 22.56
C THR A 319 12.46 -15.77 22.24
N LYS A 320 13.33 -15.21 21.38
CA LYS A 320 13.12 -13.89 20.80
C LYS A 320 11.67 -13.84 20.39
N ALA A 321 10.87 -13.06 21.13
CA ALA A 321 9.46 -12.86 20.82
C ALA A 321 9.43 -12.39 19.37
N GLU A 322 8.91 -13.23 18.51
CA GLU A 322 8.54 -12.85 17.16
C GLU A 322 7.64 -11.61 17.33
N PRO A 323 7.87 -10.52 16.60
CA PRO A 323 7.14 -9.29 16.80
C PRO A 323 5.65 -9.63 16.76
N ALA A 324 4.97 -9.32 17.87
CA ALA A 324 3.56 -9.63 18.08
C ALA A 324 2.78 -9.28 16.81
N ALA A 325 2.02 -10.24 16.31
CA ALA A 325 1.16 -10.05 15.16
C ALA A 325 0.41 -8.74 15.33
N HIS A 326 0.63 -7.80 14.42
CA HIS A 326 -0.02 -6.50 14.44
C HIS A 326 -1.53 -6.72 14.60
N PRO A 327 -2.22 -5.93 15.44
CA PRO A 327 -3.64 -6.10 15.66
C PRO A 327 -4.34 -6.10 14.30
N VAL A 328 -4.97 -7.22 13.99
CA VAL A 328 -5.71 -7.43 12.75
C VAL A 328 -6.75 -6.32 12.66
N VAL A 329 -6.51 -5.34 11.83
CA VAL A 329 -7.44 -4.23 11.60
C VAL A 329 -8.69 -4.84 10.97
N ARG A 330 -9.78 -4.94 11.73
CA ARG A 330 -11.09 -5.49 11.28
C ARG A 330 -11.51 -4.98 9.89
N GLY A 331 -11.08 -3.76 9.51
CA GLY A 331 -11.33 -3.18 8.19
C GLY A 331 -10.55 -3.83 7.01
N ALA A 332 -9.54 -4.68 7.26
CA ALA A 332 -8.82 -5.37 6.20
C ALA A 332 -9.60 -6.60 5.70
N HIS A 333 -10.22 -7.37 6.62
CA HIS A 333 -11.00 -8.56 6.25
C HIS A 333 -12.22 -8.23 5.37
N SER A 334 -12.97 -7.18 5.74
CA SER A 334 -14.14 -6.74 4.96
C SER A 334 -13.77 -6.31 3.54
N ARG A 335 -12.56 -5.76 3.35
CA ARG A 335 -12.08 -5.34 2.02
C ARG A 335 -11.82 -6.51 1.08
N PHE A 336 -11.18 -7.59 1.56
CA PHE A 336 -10.94 -8.78 0.74
C PHE A 336 -12.21 -9.48 0.32
N GLU A 337 -13.16 -9.65 1.24
CA GLU A 337 -14.47 -10.24 0.94
C GLU A 337 -15.27 -9.39 -0.07
N GLU A 338 -15.22 -8.08 0.04
CA GLU A 338 -15.91 -7.17 -0.89
C GLU A 338 -15.33 -7.30 -2.30
N ARG A 339 -14.00 -7.32 -2.44
CA ARG A 339 -13.31 -7.53 -3.72
C ARG A 339 -13.59 -8.89 -4.32
N LEU A 340 -13.54 -9.96 -3.52
CA LEU A 340 -13.88 -11.32 -3.98
C LEU A 340 -15.32 -11.40 -4.48
N ARG A 341 -16.29 -10.86 -3.73
CA ARG A 341 -17.69 -10.81 -4.15
C ARG A 341 -17.90 -9.98 -5.42
N HIS A 342 -17.14 -8.90 -5.60
CA HIS A 342 -17.17 -8.08 -6.81
C HIS A 342 -16.68 -8.86 -8.02
N LEU A 343 -15.51 -9.49 -7.94
CA LEU A 343 -14.95 -10.31 -9.03
C LEU A 343 -15.84 -11.50 -9.36
N GLN A 344 -16.40 -12.20 -8.39
CA GLN A 344 -17.33 -13.31 -8.60
C GLN A 344 -18.59 -12.88 -9.35
N ARG A 345 -19.18 -11.73 -8.98
CA ARG A 345 -20.34 -11.17 -9.71
C ARG A 345 -20.01 -10.86 -11.16
N ASN A 346 -18.85 -10.26 -11.39
CA ASN A 346 -18.40 -9.90 -12.74
C ASN A 346 -18.07 -11.14 -13.59
N ALA A 347 -17.50 -12.19 -13.00
CA ALA A 347 -17.30 -13.47 -13.67
C ALA A 347 -18.64 -14.11 -14.08
N ALA A 348 -19.61 -14.14 -13.17
CA ALA A 348 -20.95 -14.67 -13.44
C ALA A 348 -21.68 -13.92 -14.58
N THR A 349 -21.51 -12.60 -14.67
CA THR A 349 -22.11 -11.80 -15.76
C THR A 349 -21.42 -12.03 -17.11
N ARG A 350 -20.12 -12.32 -17.14
CA ARG A 350 -19.37 -12.63 -18.37
C ARG A 350 -19.71 -14.01 -18.95
N HIS A 351 -20.05 -14.97 -18.08
CA HIS A 351 -20.43 -16.34 -18.48
C HIS A 351 -21.92 -16.50 -18.79
N ARG A 352 -22.73 -15.45 -18.69
CA ARG A 352 -24.11 -15.51 -19.12
C ARG A 352 -24.16 -15.58 -20.67
N PRO A 353 -24.63 -16.68 -21.28
CA PRO A 353 -24.71 -16.76 -22.71
C PRO A 353 -25.62 -15.63 -23.20
N THR A 354 -25.07 -14.75 -24.06
CA THR A 354 -25.85 -13.79 -24.84
C THR A 354 -26.60 -14.59 -25.88
N GLY A 355 -27.80 -15.06 -25.57
CA GLY A 355 -28.60 -15.79 -26.50
C GLY A 355 -29.67 -16.61 -25.86
N GLN A 356 -30.82 -15.97 -25.54
CA GLN A 356 -32.11 -16.46 -25.99
C GLN A 356 -33.13 -15.32 -25.85
N PRO A 357 -33.89 -15.01 -26.96
CA PRO A 357 -34.96 -14.04 -26.91
C PRO A 357 -36.11 -14.48 -26.04
#